data_11314bb7713d5ce8d290b1afb961c629
#
_entry.id   11314bb7713d5ce8d290b1afb961c629
#
_cell.length_a   1.000
_cell.length_b   1.000
_cell.length_c   1.000
_cell.angle_alpha   90.00
_cell.angle_beta   90.00
_cell.angle_gamma   90.00
#
_symmetry.space_group_name_H-M   'P 1'
#
loop_
_entity.id
_entity.type
_entity.pdbx_description
1 polymer ?
#
loop_
_entity_poly.entity_id
_entity_poly.type
_entity_poly.pdbx_seq_one_letter_code
_entity_poly.pdbx_strand_id
1 'polypeptide(L)'
;FSLEPVTAQTGQRPYPVARAELQALLMETVGMDRIHLGRKAVSVAEHLQSVTVTFDDGSTDSGDLLIGADGARSMVRDYVTGGGIERTYSGYTNFNGLVAQDAAIGPANQWTTYVGDGKRCAIMPVAGDRFYFFVDIPQPAGYAAEAGEPLAALREAFGDWAPGVQTLLEAIDPASSLNRVEIWDIDPFHTWVKGRVAILGDAAHNTAPDIGQAACSALEDTFALAISLATNTNSVEDALLRYERSRTERAGDLVNRARKRAAETHGFVPGATEAWYESLRGTDGTDIIRGIVGNIEGSPINLGVGSL
;
A
#
# COMPACT_ATOMS: atom_id res chain seq x y z
N PHE A 1 9.74 5.23 21.75
CA PHE A 1 10.68 6.16 21.10
C PHE A 1 9.95 7.19 20.25
N SER A 2 10.61 8.33 19.93
CA SER A 2 10.07 9.40 19.09
C SER A 2 10.31 9.12 17.60
N LEU A 3 9.36 9.55 16.72
CA LEU A 3 9.55 9.59 15.27
C LEU A 3 10.12 10.93 14.76
N GLU A 4 10.40 11.91 15.65
CA GLU A 4 11.04 13.17 15.28
C GLU A 4 12.35 13.01 14.48
N PRO A 5 13.22 12.03 14.81
CA PRO A 5 14.43 11.81 13.99
C PRO A 5 14.14 11.46 12.52
N VAL A 6 13.01 10.81 12.22
CA VAL A 6 12.59 10.57 10.83
C VAL A 6 12.32 11.90 10.14
N THR A 7 11.54 12.78 10.77
CA THR A 7 11.23 14.11 10.23
C THR A 7 12.49 14.97 10.06
N ALA A 8 13.40 14.94 11.03
CA ALA A 8 14.65 15.70 10.98
C ALA A 8 15.57 15.26 9.84
N GLN A 9 15.61 13.95 9.53
CA GLN A 9 16.48 13.40 8.47
C GLN A 9 15.86 13.50 7.08
N THR A 10 14.55 13.35 6.95
CA THR A 10 13.89 13.24 5.65
C THR A 10 13.09 14.47 5.25
N GLY A 11 12.84 15.39 6.18
CA GLY A 11 11.91 16.50 5.99
C GLY A 11 10.44 16.08 5.93
N GLN A 12 10.14 14.78 6.12
CA GLN A 12 8.78 14.23 6.01
C GLN A 12 8.33 13.67 7.36
N ARG A 13 7.14 14.07 7.78
CA ARG A 13 6.50 13.53 8.98
C ARG A 13 5.61 12.36 8.61
N PRO A 14 5.74 11.18 9.25
CA PRO A 14 4.79 10.09 9.08
C PRO A 14 3.38 10.51 9.53
N TYR A 15 2.39 10.35 8.65
CA TYR A 15 0.98 10.62 8.93
C TYR A 15 0.14 9.41 8.63
N PRO A 16 -0.44 8.75 9.64
CA PRO A 16 -1.54 7.82 9.41
C PRO A 16 -2.77 8.61 8.92
N VAL A 17 -3.33 8.21 7.80
CA VAL A 17 -4.51 8.83 7.20
C VAL A 17 -5.56 7.77 6.87
N ALA A 18 -6.83 8.06 7.16
CA ALA A 18 -7.91 7.18 6.76
C ALA A 18 -8.06 7.20 5.23
N ARG A 19 -8.07 6.00 4.60
CA ARG A 19 -8.11 5.88 3.13
C ARG A 19 -9.28 6.66 2.52
N ALA A 20 -10.46 6.59 3.13
CA ALA A 20 -11.65 7.27 2.62
C ALA A 20 -11.50 8.80 2.62
N GLU A 21 -10.81 9.36 3.64
CA GLU A 21 -10.56 10.80 3.74
C GLU A 21 -9.54 11.27 2.70
N LEU A 22 -8.45 10.49 2.51
CA LEU A 22 -7.48 10.77 1.45
C LEU A 22 -8.16 10.71 0.07
N GLN A 23 -8.97 9.69 -0.18
CA GLN A 23 -9.70 9.57 -1.43
C GLN A 23 -10.65 10.74 -1.67
N ALA A 24 -11.42 11.15 -0.64
CA ALA A 24 -12.32 12.30 -0.74
C ALA A 24 -11.57 13.59 -1.08
N LEU A 25 -10.44 13.85 -0.43
CA LEU A 25 -9.59 15.01 -0.70
C LEU A 25 -9.06 15.01 -2.14
N LEU A 26 -8.60 13.86 -2.64
CA LEU A 26 -8.11 13.73 -4.00
C LEU A 26 -9.24 13.93 -5.03
N MET A 27 -10.42 13.35 -4.77
CA MET A 27 -11.59 13.52 -5.65
C MET A 27 -12.07 14.98 -5.70
N GLU A 28 -12.09 15.66 -4.57
CA GLU A 28 -12.41 17.10 -4.49
C GLU A 28 -11.41 17.93 -5.30
N THR A 29 -10.11 17.61 -5.18
CA THR A 29 -9.04 18.33 -5.90
C THR A 29 -9.12 18.14 -7.41
N VAL A 30 -9.47 16.93 -7.88
CA VAL A 30 -9.63 16.62 -9.31
C VAL A 30 -10.90 17.26 -9.88
N GLY A 31 -11.98 17.31 -9.10
CA GLY A 31 -13.30 17.71 -9.51
C GLY A 31 -14.15 16.52 -10.00
N MET A 32 -15.36 16.41 -9.47
CA MET A 32 -16.28 15.29 -9.77
C MET A 32 -16.74 15.23 -11.23
N ASP A 33 -16.70 16.33 -11.94
CA ASP A 33 -17.00 16.44 -13.38
C ASP A 33 -16.00 15.69 -14.27
N ARG A 34 -14.81 15.40 -13.75
CA ARG A 34 -13.75 14.63 -14.42
C ARG A 34 -13.69 13.17 -14.01
N ILE A 35 -14.54 12.75 -13.08
CA ILE A 35 -14.54 11.40 -12.52
C ILE A 35 -15.80 10.65 -12.98
N HIS A 36 -15.60 9.61 -13.77
CA HIS A 36 -16.67 8.75 -14.28
C HIS A 36 -16.69 7.43 -13.51
N LEU A 37 -17.63 7.30 -12.58
CA LEU A 37 -17.80 6.10 -11.76
C LEU A 37 -18.65 5.05 -12.49
N GLY A 38 -18.57 3.78 -12.03
CA GLY A 38 -19.38 2.67 -12.54
C GLY A 38 -18.95 2.16 -13.92
N ARG A 39 -17.73 2.47 -14.36
CA ARG A 39 -17.17 1.99 -15.62
C ARG A 39 -15.99 1.07 -15.39
N LYS A 40 -16.03 -0.12 -15.95
CA LYS A 40 -14.96 -1.11 -15.89
C LYS A 40 -14.28 -1.20 -17.24
N ALA A 41 -13.01 -0.87 -17.32
CA ALA A 41 -12.21 -1.05 -18.52
C ALA A 41 -12.03 -2.56 -18.82
N VAL A 42 -12.24 -2.96 -20.09
CA VAL A 42 -12.16 -4.36 -20.52
C VAL A 42 -11.19 -4.58 -21.69
N SER A 43 -10.84 -3.55 -22.45
CA SER A 43 -9.80 -3.65 -23.48
C SER A 43 -9.15 -2.31 -23.77
N VAL A 44 -7.93 -2.38 -24.32
CA VAL A 44 -7.13 -1.24 -24.77
C VAL A 44 -6.76 -1.47 -26.23
N ALA A 45 -6.90 -0.43 -27.04
CA ALA A 45 -6.44 -0.39 -28.43
C ALA A 45 -5.55 0.83 -28.63
N GLU A 46 -4.34 0.62 -29.09
CA GLU A 46 -3.38 1.69 -29.39
C GLU A 46 -3.40 2.04 -30.88
N HIS A 47 -3.36 3.32 -31.16
CA HIS A 47 -3.29 3.90 -32.49
C HIS A 47 -2.01 4.74 -32.62
N LEU A 48 -1.71 5.24 -33.80
CA LEU A 48 -0.47 5.97 -34.08
C LEU A 48 -0.24 7.17 -33.11
N GLN A 49 -1.31 7.89 -32.76
CA GLN A 49 -1.24 9.10 -31.93
C GLN A 49 -2.24 9.12 -30.75
N SER A 50 -2.94 8.01 -30.50
CA SER A 50 -3.96 7.93 -29.46
C SER A 50 -4.09 6.52 -28.91
N VAL A 51 -4.72 6.41 -27.75
CA VAL A 51 -5.14 5.15 -27.13
C VAL A 51 -6.63 5.19 -26.90
N THR A 52 -7.32 4.11 -27.19
CA THR A 52 -8.76 3.94 -26.90
C THR A 52 -8.94 2.86 -25.86
N VAL A 53 -9.72 3.15 -24.82
CA VAL A 53 -10.19 2.19 -23.83
C VAL A 53 -11.65 1.86 -24.10
N THR A 54 -12.01 0.56 -24.02
CA THR A 54 -13.40 0.10 -24.09
C THR A 54 -13.84 -0.35 -22.69
N PHE A 55 -15.04 0.03 -22.29
CA PHE A 55 -15.65 -0.35 -21.04
C PHE A 55 -16.63 -1.51 -21.19
N ASP A 56 -17.02 -2.13 -20.09
CA ASP A 56 -17.91 -3.29 -20.04
C ASP A 56 -19.35 -2.99 -20.51
N ASP A 57 -19.76 -1.72 -20.50
CA ASP A 57 -21.02 -1.22 -21.08
C ASP A 57 -20.96 -1.02 -22.59
N GLY A 58 -19.81 -1.30 -23.24
CA GLY A 58 -19.56 -1.10 -24.66
C GLY A 58 -19.18 0.35 -25.04
N SER A 59 -19.20 1.28 -24.11
CA SER A 59 -18.73 2.65 -24.37
C SER A 59 -17.21 2.69 -24.51
N THR A 60 -16.69 3.73 -25.15
CA THR A 60 -15.25 3.94 -25.36
C THR A 60 -14.86 5.35 -24.96
N ASP A 61 -13.59 5.51 -24.59
CA ASP A 61 -12.95 6.80 -24.41
C ASP A 61 -11.57 6.77 -25.07
N SER A 62 -11.07 7.92 -25.52
CA SER A 62 -9.79 8.02 -26.23
C SER A 62 -9.00 9.24 -25.76
N GLY A 63 -7.69 9.07 -25.69
CA GLY A 63 -6.76 10.13 -25.29
C GLY A 63 -5.39 9.97 -25.92
N ASP A 64 -4.50 10.93 -25.67
CA ASP A 64 -3.12 10.90 -26.18
C ASP A 64 -2.27 9.82 -25.51
N LEU A 65 -2.64 9.42 -24.27
CA LEU A 65 -2.02 8.35 -23.50
C LEU A 65 -3.04 7.73 -22.54
N LEU A 66 -2.75 6.52 -22.05
CA LEU A 66 -3.52 5.83 -21.02
C LEU A 66 -2.64 5.51 -19.82
N ILE A 67 -3.13 5.82 -18.63
CA ILE A 67 -2.50 5.42 -17.38
C ILE A 67 -3.37 4.38 -16.68
N GLY A 68 -2.85 3.16 -16.54
CA GLY A 68 -3.46 2.07 -15.78
C GLY A 68 -3.14 2.20 -14.30
N ALA A 69 -4.10 2.69 -13.52
CA ALA A 69 -4.05 2.72 -12.05
C ALA A 69 -5.14 1.80 -11.47
N ASP A 70 -5.41 0.68 -12.14
CA ASP A 70 -6.54 -0.22 -11.95
C ASP A 70 -6.25 -1.34 -10.93
N GLY A 71 -5.19 -1.14 -10.11
CA GLY A 71 -4.94 -1.88 -8.88
C GLY A 71 -4.33 -3.27 -9.09
N ALA A 72 -4.34 -4.06 -8.03
CA ALA A 72 -3.64 -5.33 -7.95
C ALA A 72 -4.06 -6.37 -9.01
N ARG A 73 -5.27 -6.26 -9.58
CA ARG A 73 -5.79 -7.14 -10.64
C ARG A 73 -5.88 -6.40 -11.98
N SER A 74 -4.87 -5.60 -12.27
CA SER A 74 -4.82 -4.71 -13.42
C SER A 74 -4.93 -5.42 -14.76
N MET A 75 -5.93 -5.04 -15.54
CA MET A 75 -6.07 -5.42 -16.95
C MET A 75 -5.07 -4.65 -17.83
N VAL A 76 -4.76 -3.40 -17.46
CA VAL A 76 -3.79 -2.59 -18.19
C VAL A 76 -2.36 -3.15 -18.03
N ARG A 77 -2.03 -3.73 -16.87
CA ARG A 77 -0.78 -4.48 -16.70
C ARG A 77 -0.68 -5.62 -17.69
N ASP A 78 -1.74 -6.43 -17.83
CA ASP A 78 -1.75 -7.55 -18.77
C ASP A 78 -1.59 -7.07 -20.22
N TYR A 79 -2.18 -5.93 -20.58
CA TYR A 79 -1.95 -5.30 -21.88
C TYR A 79 -0.49 -4.89 -22.10
N VAL A 80 0.12 -4.25 -21.12
CA VAL A 80 1.49 -3.73 -21.19
C VAL A 80 2.52 -4.85 -21.25
N THR A 81 2.37 -5.89 -20.41
CA THR A 81 3.34 -6.98 -20.29
C THR A 81 3.07 -8.14 -21.26
N GLY A 82 1.88 -8.21 -21.88
CA GLY A 82 1.42 -9.38 -22.61
C GLY A 82 0.92 -10.50 -21.70
N GLY A 83 0.64 -10.21 -20.43
CA GLY A 83 0.22 -11.15 -19.39
C GLY A 83 1.40 -11.81 -18.66
N GLY A 84 1.11 -12.81 -17.82
CA GLY A 84 2.12 -13.62 -17.13
C GLY A 84 2.63 -13.06 -15.80
N ILE A 85 2.14 -11.90 -15.34
CA ILE A 85 2.45 -11.40 -14.00
C ILE A 85 1.41 -11.91 -13.02
N GLU A 86 1.78 -12.93 -12.27
CA GLU A 86 0.89 -13.55 -11.28
C GLU A 86 1.06 -12.92 -9.90
N ARG A 87 -0.02 -12.99 -9.11
CA ARG A 87 0.01 -12.58 -7.71
C ARG A 87 0.41 -13.75 -6.84
N THR A 88 1.27 -13.49 -5.87
CA THR A 88 1.71 -14.45 -4.86
C THR A 88 1.05 -14.15 -3.54
N TYR A 89 0.49 -15.17 -2.89
CA TYR A 89 -0.07 -15.04 -1.56
C TYR A 89 1.05 -14.84 -0.54
N SER A 90 0.93 -13.82 0.30
CA SER A 90 1.95 -13.45 1.28
C SER A 90 1.87 -14.25 2.59
N GLY A 91 0.94 -15.23 2.68
CA GLY A 91 0.87 -16.19 3.81
C GLY A 91 0.01 -15.72 5.00
N TYR A 92 -0.63 -14.55 4.95
CA TYR A 92 -1.42 -14.03 6.06
C TYR A 92 -2.63 -13.21 5.61
N THR A 93 -3.58 -13.08 6.54
CA THR A 93 -4.78 -12.24 6.40
C THR A 93 -4.64 -11.02 7.30
N ASN A 94 -4.94 -9.86 6.77
CA ASN A 94 -5.02 -8.59 7.48
C ASN A 94 -6.48 -8.26 7.80
N PHE A 95 -6.73 -7.85 9.04
CA PHE A 95 -7.99 -7.28 9.47
C PHE A 95 -7.74 -5.83 9.86
N ASN A 96 -8.57 -4.91 9.41
CA ASN A 96 -8.38 -3.51 9.71
C ASN A 96 -9.69 -2.73 9.81
N GLY A 97 -9.66 -1.63 10.55
CA GLY A 97 -10.82 -0.79 10.77
C GLY A 97 -10.51 0.48 11.55
N LEU A 98 -11.57 1.16 11.92
CA LEU A 98 -11.53 2.37 12.75
C LEU A 98 -12.37 2.18 13.99
N VAL A 99 -11.87 2.64 15.14
CA VAL A 99 -12.63 2.74 16.40
C VAL A 99 -12.48 4.13 16.98
N ALA A 100 -13.40 4.55 17.86
CA ALA A 100 -13.23 5.77 18.61
C ALA A 100 -12.00 5.68 19.54
N GLN A 101 -11.32 6.79 19.78
CA GLN A 101 -10.22 6.82 20.75
C GLN A 101 -10.74 6.56 22.15
N ASP A 102 -10.06 5.65 22.86
CA ASP A 102 -10.23 5.35 24.27
C ASP A 102 -8.85 5.14 24.89
N ALA A 103 -8.61 5.76 26.03
CA ALA A 103 -7.34 5.64 26.76
C ALA A 103 -7.06 4.20 27.25
N ALA A 104 -8.09 3.37 27.38
CA ALA A 104 -7.95 1.95 27.71
C ALA A 104 -7.44 1.11 26.51
N ILE A 105 -7.64 1.58 25.27
CA ILE A 105 -7.07 1.00 24.06
C ILE A 105 -5.60 1.37 23.93
N GLY A 106 -5.28 2.65 24.13
CA GLY A 106 -3.92 3.16 24.05
C GLY A 106 -3.82 4.68 24.06
N PRO A 107 -2.60 5.23 24.11
CA PRO A 107 -2.38 6.67 24.10
C PRO A 107 -2.78 7.30 22.77
N ALA A 108 -3.50 8.43 22.83
CA ALA A 108 -4.02 9.15 21.68
C ALA A 108 -2.96 9.75 20.73
N ASN A 109 -1.69 9.78 21.15
CA ASN A 109 -0.58 10.36 20.40
C ASN A 109 0.55 9.38 20.09
N GLN A 110 0.30 8.07 20.27
CA GLN A 110 1.31 7.04 20.03
C GLN A 110 0.80 5.99 19.05
N TRP A 111 1.71 5.51 18.22
CA TRP A 111 1.53 4.27 17.48
C TRP A 111 2.02 3.12 18.39
N THR A 112 1.12 2.20 18.70
CA THR A 112 1.42 1.02 19.51
C THR A 112 1.31 -0.23 18.66
N THR A 113 2.32 -1.10 18.71
CA THR A 113 2.30 -2.38 18.02
C THR A 113 2.58 -3.50 19.02
N TYR A 114 1.71 -4.48 19.04
CA TYR A 114 1.85 -5.73 19.78
C TYR A 114 2.22 -6.85 18.81
N VAL A 115 3.18 -7.68 19.18
CA VAL A 115 3.65 -8.80 18.36
C VAL A 115 3.82 -10.06 19.20
N GLY A 116 3.51 -11.21 18.62
CA GLY A 116 3.65 -12.53 19.27
C GLY A 116 3.12 -13.63 18.39
N ASP A 117 3.68 -14.82 18.46
CA ASP A 117 3.24 -16.03 17.74
C ASP A 117 3.06 -15.84 16.23
N GLY A 118 3.91 -15.04 15.60
CA GLY A 118 3.78 -14.70 14.18
C GLY A 118 2.61 -13.74 13.88
N LYS A 119 1.90 -13.27 14.89
CA LYS A 119 0.75 -12.34 14.78
C LYS A 119 1.17 -10.93 15.16
N ARG A 120 0.41 -9.96 14.67
CA ARG A 120 0.63 -8.53 14.95
C ARG A 120 -0.70 -7.81 15.13
N CYS A 121 -0.76 -6.92 16.14
CA CYS A 121 -1.84 -5.95 16.28
C CYS A 121 -1.22 -4.55 16.41
N ALA A 122 -1.60 -3.63 15.54
CA ALA A 122 -1.14 -2.25 15.58
C ALA A 122 -2.30 -1.28 15.69
N ILE A 123 -2.10 -0.23 16.50
CA ILE A 123 -3.10 0.79 16.83
C ILE A 123 -2.44 2.15 16.61
N MET A 124 -3.04 2.97 15.76
CA MET A 124 -2.49 4.26 15.35
C MET A 124 -3.54 5.36 15.46
N PRO A 125 -3.22 6.51 16.06
CA PRO A 125 -4.12 7.66 16.03
C PRO A 125 -4.27 8.18 14.61
N VAL A 126 -5.51 8.47 14.22
CA VAL A 126 -5.87 9.17 12.98
C VAL A 126 -6.78 10.35 13.31
N ALA A 127 -7.04 11.23 12.34
CA ALA A 127 -7.89 12.38 12.53
C ALA A 127 -9.31 12.01 13.04
N GLY A 128 -9.96 12.95 13.74
CA GLY A 128 -11.33 12.81 14.25
C GLY A 128 -11.44 11.94 15.49
N ASP A 129 -10.47 12.02 16.40
CA ASP A 129 -10.45 11.29 17.67
C ASP A 129 -10.73 9.79 17.49
N ARG A 130 -10.03 9.18 16.53
CA ARG A 130 -10.14 7.76 16.18
C ARG A 130 -8.79 7.09 16.20
N PHE A 131 -8.82 5.78 16.42
CA PHE A 131 -7.73 4.87 16.10
C PHE A 131 -8.03 4.12 14.80
N TYR A 132 -7.06 4.09 13.90
CA TYR A 132 -6.94 3.05 12.90
C TYR A 132 -6.22 1.86 13.52
N PHE A 133 -6.75 0.68 13.37
CA PHE A 133 -6.09 -0.54 13.76
C PHE A 133 -5.94 -1.49 12.59
N PHE A 134 -4.90 -2.29 12.65
CA PHE A 134 -4.78 -3.47 11.80
C PHE A 134 -4.24 -4.65 12.62
N VAL A 135 -4.69 -5.83 12.24
CA VAL A 135 -4.35 -7.09 12.89
C VAL A 135 -4.00 -8.09 11.81
N ASP A 136 -2.84 -8.74 11.94
CA ASP A 136 -2.36 -9.74 10.98
C ASP A 136 -2.32 -11.12 11.61
N ILE A 137 -2.86 -12.10 10.88
CA ILE A 137 -2.91 -13.51 11.29
C ILE A 137 -2.36 -14.38 10.15
N PRO A 138 -1.28 -15.16 10.37
CA PRO A 138 -0.84 -16.20 9.42
C PRO A 138 -1.97 -17.21 9.18
N GLN A 139 -2.37 -17.38 7.92
CA GLN A 139 -3.47 -18.24 7.52
C GLN A 139 -3.23 -18.77 6.11
N PRO A 140 -3.75 -19.94 5.72
CA PRO A 140 -3.73 -20.43 4.36
C PRO A 140 -4.54 -19.51 3.40
N ALA A 141 -4.17 -19.49 2.13
CA ALA A 141 -4.96 -18.82 1.10
C ALA A 141 -6.38 -19.44 1.02
N GLY A 142 -7.38 -18.59 0.80
CA GLY A 142 -8.79 -18.99 0.76
C GLY A 142 -9.48 -19.07 2.13
N TYR A 143 -8.72 -19.11 3.23
CA TYR A 143 -9.28 -19.18 4.58
C TYR A 143 -10.27 -18.04 4.88
N ALA A 144 -9.99 -16.85 4.40
CA ALA A 144 -10.85 -15.71 4.61
C ALA A 144 -12.27 -15.87 3.99
N ALA A 145 -12.41 -16.66 2.93
CA ALA A 145 -13.69 -16.94 2.29
C ALA A 145 -14.52 -17.99 3.06
N GLU A 146 -13.85 -18.90 3.77
CA GLU A 146 -14.47 -20.02 4.49
C GLU A 146 -14.71 -19.70 5.96
N ALA A 147 -13.94 -18.80 6.53
CA ALA A 147 -14.03 -18.41 7.94
C ALA A 147 -15.33 -17.63 8.22
N GLY A 148 -15.92 -17.91 9.39
CA GLY A 148 -17.10 -17.23 9.92
C GLY A 148 -16.90 -15.71 10.14
N GLU A 149 -17.62 -15.15 11.09
CA GLU A 149 -17.57 -13.73 11.43
C GLU A 149 -16.15 -13.26 11.74
N PRO A 150 -15.66 -12.17 11.10
CA PRO A 150 -14.29 -11.68 11.27
C PRO A 150 -13.91 -11.41 12.73
N LEU A 151 -14.81 -10.82 13.50
CA LEU A 151 -14.56 -10.48 14.90
C LEU A 151 -14.41 -11.74 15.79
N ALA A 152 -15.10 -12.83 15.47
CA ALA A 152 -14.95 -14.10 16.17
C ALA A 152 -13.52 -14.68 15.98
N ALA A 153 -13.01 -14.63 14.76
CA ALA A 153 -11.63 -15.04 14.46
C ALA A 153 -10.59 -14.17 15.20
N LEU A 154 -10.83 -12.86 15.31
CA LEU A 154 -9.96 -11.98 16.07
C LEU A 154 -9.98 -12.28 17.58
N ARG A 155 -11.14 -12.53 18.15
CA ARG A 155 -11.29 -12.89 19.57
C ARG A 155 -10.62 -14.23 19.89
N GLU A 156 -10.69 -15.20 19.00
CA GLU A 156 -9.99 -16.47 19.14
C GLU A 156 -8.46 -16.28 19.09
N ALA A 157 -7.97 -15.50 18.13
CA ALA A 157 -6.54 -15.32 17.90
C ALA A 157 -5.83 -14.40 18.90
N PHE A 158 -6.56 -13.49 19.56
CA PHE A 158 -6.00 -12.42 20.41
C PHE A 158 -6.66 -12.33 21.80
N GLY A 159 -7.49 -13.31 22.19
CA GLY A 159 -8.29 -13.29 23.41
C GLY A 159 -7.48 -13.25 24.71
N ASP A 160 -6.21 -13.58 24.68
CA ASP A 160 -5.27 -13.57 25.82
C ASP A 160 -4.17 -12.50 25.70
N TRP A 161 -4.29 -11.61 24.71
CA TRP A 161 -3.30 -10.55 24.48
C TRP A 161 -3.45 -9.39 25.49
N ALA A 162 -2.56 -8.39 25.39
CA ALA A 162 -2.52 -7.25 26.31
C ALA A 162 -3.87 -6.54 26.47
N PRO A 163 -4.15 -5.91 27.64
CA PRO A 163 -5.44 -5.27 27.94
C PRO A 163 -5.92 -4.28 26.86
N GLY A 164 -5.01 -3.49 26.27
CA GLY A 164 -5.38 -2.57 25.19
C GLY A 164 -5.90 -3.28 23.93
N VAL A 165 -5.41 -4.50 23.62
CA VAL A 165 -5.93 -5.31 22.51
C VAL A 165 -7.32 -5.85 22.87
N GLN A 166 -7.55 -6.30 24.10
CA GLN A 166 -8.87 -6.74 24.56
C GLN A 166 -9.90 -5.63 24.44
N THR A 167 -9.58 -4.42 24.95
CA THR A 167 -10.46 -3.26 24.84
C THR A 167 -10.71 -2.88 23.37
N LEU A 168 -9.70 -2.97 22.52
CA LEU A 168 -9.89 -2.78 21.07
C LEU A 168 -10.91 -3.76 20.50
N LEU A 169 -10.79 -5.07 20.81
CA LEU A 169 -11.71 -6.09 20.30
C LEU A 169 -13.15 -5.90 20.80
N GLU A 170 -13.33 -5.34 22.00
CA GLU A 170 -14.64 -4.96 22.55
C GLU A 170 -15.21 -3.73 21.85
N ALA A 171 -14.36 -2.78 21.46
CA ALA A 171 -14.77 -1.54 20.80
C ALA A 171 -15.12 -1.71 19.31
N ILE A 172 -14.74 -2.83 18.67
CA ILE A 172 -15.10 -3.09 17.28
C ILE A 172 -16.60 -3.37 17.16
N ASP A 173 -17.32 -2.48 16.47
CA ASP A 173 -18.71 -2.70 16.09
C ASP A 173 -18.75 -3.69 14.91
N PRO A 174 -19.40 -4.88 15.07
CA PRO A 174 -19.54 -5.84 13.98
C PRO A 174 -20.31 -5.30 12.76
N ALA A 175 -21.15 -4.30 12.97
CA ALA A 175 -21.89 -3.62 11.89
C ALA A 175 -21.03 -2.56 11.18
N SER A 176 -19.93 -2.16 11.79
CA SER A 176 -18.96 -1.25 11.18
C SER A 176 -18.01 -1.98 10.23
N SER A 177 -17.27 -1.22 9.44
CA SER A 177 -16.37 -1.74 8.42
C SER A 177 -15.12 -2.42 9.00
N LEU A 178 -15.26 -3.64 9.54
CA LEU A 178 -14.13 -4.52 9.76
C LEU A 178 -13.77 -5.19 8.44
N ASN A 179 -12.71 -4.70 7.79
CA ASN A 179 -12.21 -5.28 6.57
C ASN A 179 -11.40 -6.53 6.89
N ARG A 180 -11.56 -7.58 6.10
CA ARG A 180 -10.74 -8.79 6.10
C ARG A 180 -10.16 -8.99 4.71
N VAL A 181 -8.84 -8.96 4.60
CA VAL A 181 -8.12 -8.93 3.33
C VAL A 181 -6.96 -9.92 3.35
N GLU A 182 -6.99 -10.91 2.48
CA GLU A 182 -5.82 -11.74 2.21
C GLU A 182 -4.74 -10.90 1.52
N ILE A 183 -3.51 -10.99 2.01
CA ILE A 183 -2.41 -10.20 1.49
C ILE A 183 -1.74 -10.94 0.33
N TRP A 184 -1.67 -10.26 -0.78
CA TRP A 184 -1.07 -10.73 -2.03
C TRP A 184 -0.14 -9.66 -2.57
N ASP A 185 0.96 -10.05 -3.15
CA ASP A 185 1.89 -9.17 -3.85
C ASP A 185 2.20 -9.68 -5.26
N ILE A 186 3.07 -9.01 -5.99
CA ILE A 186 3.61 -9.44 -7.28
C ILE A 186 5.13 -9.36 -7.28
N ASP A 187 5.77 -10.21 -8.07
CA ASP A 187 7.21 -10.09 -8.27
C ASP A 187 7.56 -8.77 -8.96
N PRO A 188 8.64 -8.09 -8.54
CA PRO A 188 9.12 -6.92 -9.24
C PRO A 188 9.40 -7.23 -10.72
N PHE A 189 8.96 -6.35 -11.61
CA PHE A 189 9.20 -6.42 -13.04
C PHE A 189 9.46 -5.02 -13.61
N HIS A 190 10.05 -4.93 -14.81
CA HIS A 190 10.55 -3.67 -15.34
C HIS A 190 9.75 -3.11 -16.53
N THR A 191 8.79 -3.86 -17.07
CA THR A 191 7.98 -3.42 -18.21
C THR A 191 6.70 -2.74 -17.73
N TRP A 192 6.76 -1.44 -17.52
CA TRP A 192 5.62 -0.64 -17.07
C TRP A 192 5.01 0.21 -18.18
N VAL A 193 5.64 0.21 -19.34
CA VAL A 193 5.24 1.02 -20.49
C VAL A 193 5.18 0.17 -21.76
N LYS A 194 4.15 0.39 -22.57
CA LYS A 194 4.03 -0.09 -23.92
C LYS A 194 3.43 1.01 -24.78
N GLY A 195 4.22 1.58 -25.69
CA GLY A 195 3.80 2.69 -26.53
C GLY A 195 3.29 3.88 -25.69
N ARG A 196 2.01 4.19 -25.83
CA ARG A 196 1.32 5.29 -25.15
C ARG A 196 0.58 4.86 -23.89
N VAL A 197 0.83 3.66 -23.40
CA VAL A 197 0.18 3.10 -22.21
C VAL A 197 1.22 2.90 -21.11
N ALA A 198 0.95 3.39 -19.92
CA ALA A 198 1.77 3.15 -18.72
C ALA A 198 0.91 2.67 -17.54
N ILE A 199 1.52 1.99 -16.60
CA ILE A 199 0.90 1.55 -15.35
C ILE A 199 1.58 2.21 -14.15
N LEU A 200 0.85 2.36 -13.03
CA LEU A 200 1.35 2.88 -11.77
C LEU A 200 0.65 2.25 -10.54
N GLY A 201 1.23 2.46 -9.37
CA GLY A 201 0.67 1.97 -8.11
C GLY A 201 0.57 0.45 -8.07
N ASP A 202 -0.50 -0.10 -7.49
CA ASP A 202 -0.68 -1.55 -7.37
C ASP A 202 -0.78 -2.28 -8.73
N ALA A 203 -1.07 -1.58 -9.83
CA ALA A 203 -0.98 -2.15 -11.16
C ALA A 203 0.48 -2.46 -11.55
N ALA A 204 1.43 -1.68 -11.05
CA ALA A 204 2.85 -1.81 -11.35
C ALA A 204 3.65 -2.55 -10.27
N HIS A 205 3.31 -2.37 -8.99
CA HIS A 205 4.12 -2.86 -7.86
C HIS A 205 3.27 -3.24 -6.64
N ASN A 206 2.17 -3.97 -6.83
CA ASN A 206 1.35 -4.47 -5.71
C ASN A 206 2.24 -5.14 -4.66
N THR A 207 2.20 -4.67 -3.43
CA THR A 207 3.10 -5.06 -2.35
C THR A 207 2.35 -5.35 -1.05
N ALA A 208 2.93 -6.21 -0.20
CA ALA A 208 2.49 -6.40 1.16
C ALA A 208 2.58 -5.08 1.96
N PRO A 209 1.65 -4.83 2.93
CA PRO A 209 1.58 -3.55 3.64
C PRO A 209 2.62 -3.38 4.75
N ASP A 210 3.53 -4.34 4.95
CA ASP A 210 4.40 -4.49 6.12
C ASP A 210 5.35 -3.34 6.40
N ILE A 211 5.67 -2.53 5.41
CA ILE A 211 6.49 -1.33 5.56
C ILE A 211 5.71 -0.02 5.32
N GLY A 212 4.39 -0.09 5.06
CA GLY A 212 3.53 1.08 4.89
C GLY A 212 3.83 1.93 3.66
N GLN A 213 4.43 1.38 2.60
CA GLN A 213 4.93 2.16 1.46
C GLN A 213 4.09 2.04 0.17
N ALA A 214 3.07 1.18 0.10
CA ALA A 214 2.27 0.98 -1.12
C ALA A 214 1.67 2.28 -1.68
N ALA A 215 0.88 2.99 -0.86
CA ALA A 215 0.28 4.26 -1.26
C ALA A 215 1.33 5.38 -1.47
N CYS A 216 2.39 5.40 -0.65
CA CYS A 216 3.49 6.35 -0.81
C CYS A 216 4.19 6.15 -2.16
N SER A 217 4.47 4.90 -2.55
CA SER A 217 5.07 4.58 -3.83
C SER A 217 4.18 4.97 -5.02
N ALA A 218 2.84 4.79 -4.91
CA ALA A 218 1.90 5.26 -5.92
C ALA A 218 1.90 6.80 -6.07
N LEU A 219 2.05 7.54 -4.97
CA LEU A 219 2.21 9.01 -5.01
C LEU A 219 3.55 9.40 -5.65
N GLU A 220 4.62 8.67 -5.35
CA GLU A 220 5.92 8.86 -6.01
C GLU A 220 5.83 8.61 -7.53
N ASP A 221 5.09 7.57 -7.95
CA ASP A 221 4.85 7.29 -9.36
C ASP A 221 4.14 8.44 -10.05
N THR A 222 3.09 8.98 -9.42
CA THR A 222 2.33 10.11 -9.95
C THR A 222 3.22 11.34 -10.13
N PHE A 223 4.08 11.64 -9.14
CA PHE A 223 5.03 12.73 -9.21
C PHE A 223 6.06 12.51 -10.33
N ALA A 224 6.69 11.34 -10.40
CA ALA A 224 7.68 11.01 -11.41
C ALA A 224 7.10 11.05 -12.83
N LEU A 225 5.87 10.53 -13.01
CA LEU A 225 5.14 10.58 -14.28
C LEU A 225 4.84 12.02 -14.69
N ALA A 226 4.32 12.84 -13.78
CA ALA A 226 4.02 14.24 -14.07
C ALA A 226 5.27 15.03 -14.48
N ILE A 227 6.40 14.85 -13.79
CA ILE A 227 7.68 15.46 -14.16
C ILE A 227 8.17 14.95 -15.52
N SER A 228 8.08 13.65 -15.76
CA SER A 228 8.52 13.06 -17.05
C SER A 228 7.72 13.61 -18.22
N LEU A 229 6.42 13.80 -18.08
CA LEU A 229 5.56 14.40 -19.10
C LEU A 229 5.84 15.90 -19.27
N ALA A 230 6.02 16.65 -18.18
CA ALA A 230 6.23 18.08 -18.22
C ALA A 230 7.60 18.50 -18.78
N THR A 231 8.62 17.67 -18.60
CA THR A 231 10.01 18.00 -18.99
C THR A 231 10.48 17.34 -20.28
N ASN A 232 9.75 16.37 -20.80
CA ASN A 232 10.08 15.74 -22.07
C ASN A 232 9.39 16.47 -23.23
N THR A 233 10.18 16.91 -24.20
CA THR A 233 9.70 17.63 -25.37
C THR A 233 9.71 16.79 -26.64
N ASN A 234 10.18 15.52 -26.59
CA ASN A 234 10.35 14.68 -27.77
C ASN A 234 9.03 13.99 -28.14
N SER A 235 8.56 13.08 -27.27
CA SER A 235 7.32 12.34 -27.49
C SER A 235 6.69 11.89 -26.17
N VAL A 236 5.42 11.52 -26.21
CA VAL A 236 4.71 10.89 -25.08
C VAL A 236 5.41 9.59 -24.68
N GLU A 237 5.77 8.78 -25.65
CA GLU A 237 6.42 7.49 -25.45
C GLU A 237 7.78 7.64 -24.74
N ASP A 238 8.59 8.62 -25.13
CA ASP A 238 9.86 8.90 -24.45
C ASP A 238 9.66 9.37 -22.99
N ALA A 239 8.62 10.18 -22.75
CA ALA A 239 8.25 10.62 -21.42
C ALA A 239 7.84 9.42 -20.53
N LEU A 240 7.01 8.52 -21.05
CA LEU A 240 6.59 7.33 -20.33
C LEU A 240 7.76 6.37 -20.05
N LEU A 241 8.65 6.15 -21.01
CA LEU A 241 9.87 5.34 -20.81
C LEU A 241 10.82 5.97 -19.78
N ARG A 242 10.90 7.30 -19.70
CA ARG A 242 11.66 7.98 -18.66
C ARG A 242 11.06 7.73 -17.28
N TYR A 243 9.74 7.85 -17.16
CA TYR A 243 9.02 7.49 -15.93
C TYR A 243 9.33 6.06 -15.50
N GLU A 244 9.16 5.07 -16.37
CA GLU A 244 9.46 3.65 -16.11
C GLU A 244 10.86 3.48 -15.52
N ARG A 245 11.89 3.98 -16.23
CA ARG A 245 13.29 3.88 -15.79
C ARG A 245 13.57 4.52 -14.44
N SER A 246 12.84 5.58 -14.09
CA SER A 246 13.04 6.28 -12.82
C SER A 246 12.41 5.56 -11.63
N ARG A 247 11.47 4.62 -11.88
CA ARG A 247 10.64 4.04 -10.82
C ARG A 247 10.82 2.55 -10.58
N THR A 248 11.08 1.76 -11.61
CA THR A 248 11.03 0.29 -11.54
C THR A 248 11.97 -0.31 -10.50
N GLU A 249 13.22 0.16 -10.42
CA GLU A 249 14.20 -0.32 -9.46
C GLU A 249 13.78 -0.02 -8.02
N ARG A 250 13.47 1.25 -7.72
CA ARG A 250 13.07 1.67 -6.37
C ARG A 250 11.79 0.97 -5.90
N ALA A 251 10.78 0.88 -6.74
CA ALA A 251 9.53 0.21 -6.38
C ALA A 251 9.76 -1.30 -6.12
N GLY A 252 10.59 -1.95 -6.94
CA GLY A 252 11.02 -3.33 -6.75
C GLY A 252 11.73 -3.55 -5.42
N ASP A 253 12.63 -2.64 -5.02
CA ASP A 253 13.30 -2.67 -3.72
C ASP A 253 12.31 -2.58 -2.56
N LEU A 254 11.32 -1.69 -2.66
CA LEU A 254 10.28 -1.56 -1.62
C LEU A 254 9.40 -2.82 -1.51
N VAL A 255 9.05 -3.47 -2.63
CA VAL A 255 8.36 -4.77 -2.61
C VAL A 255 9.18 -5.82 -1.88
N ASN A 256 10.47 -5.94 -2.19
CA ASN A 256 11.37 -6.91 -1.56
C ASN A 256 11.57 -6.64 -0.06
N ARG A 257 11.64 -5.37 0.35
CA ARG A 257 11.70 -4.99 1.79
C ARG A 257 10.41 -5.35 2.52
N ALA A 258 9.25 -5.15 1.89
CA ALA A 258 7.96 -5.53 2.46
C ALA A 258 7.85 -7.04 2.66
N ARG A 259 8.26 -7.85 1.68
CA ARG A 259 8.32 -9.31 1.76
C ARG A 259 9.24 -9.78 2.89
N LYS A 260 10.43 -9.19 2.99
CA LYS A 260 11.36 -9.51 4.08
C LYS A 260 10.73 -9.22 5.44
N ARG A 261 10.09 -8.06 5.59
CA ARG A 261 9.41 -7.70 6.86
C ARG A 261 8.25 -8.65 7.17
N ALA A 262 7.43 -9.01 6.18
CA ALA A 262 6.36 -10.00 6.34
C ALA A 262 6.91 -11.36 6.84
N ALA A 263 7.99 -11.84 6.24
CA ALA A 263 8.63 -13.09 6.61
C ALA A 263 9.18 -13.08 8.06
N GLU A 264 9.78 -11.96 8.47
CA GLU A 264 10.26 -11.74 9.84
C GLU A 264 9.09 -11.65 10.84
N THR A 265 7.99 -11.00 10.47
CA THR A 265 6.84 -10.78 11.34
C THR A 265 6.04 -12.06 11.56
N HIS A 266 5.83 -12.87 10.52
CA HIS A 266 4.82 -13.92 10.47
C HIS A 266 5.37 -15.36 10.56
N GLY A 267 6.64 -15.53 10.88
CA GLY A 267 7.21 -16.86 11.14
C GLY A 267 7.52 -17.67 9.89
N PHE A 268 7.61 -17.03 8.71
CA PHE A 268 7.85 -17.75 7.45
C PHE A 268 9.32 -18.16 7.24
N VAL A 269 10.22 -17.55 8.00
CA VAL A 269 11.65 -17.93 8.02
C VAL A 269 11.99 -18.42 9.43
N PRO A 270 12.40 -19.70 9.60
CA PRO A 270 12.71 -20.25 10.91
C PRO A 270 13.75 -19.40 11.66
N GLY A 271 13.44 -19.07 12.91
CA GLY A 271 14.31 -18.29 13.81
C GLY A 271 14.35 -16.79 13.54
N ALA A 272 13.86 -16.29 12.40
CA ALA A 272 13.88 -14.86 12.09
C ALA A 272 12.91 -14.06 12.96
N THR A 273 11.72 -14.61 13.21
CA THR A 273 10.69 -13.96 14.03
C THR A 273 11.10 -13.88 15.49
N GLU A 274 11.66 -14.94 16.03
CA GLU A 274 12.19 -14.95 17.42
C GLU A 274 13.36 -13.98 17.56
N ALA A 275 14.28 -13.94 16.59
CA ALA A 275 15.39 -12.99 16.59
C ALA A 275 14.89 -11.54 16.50
N TRP A 276 13.84 -11.30 15.70
CA TRP A 276 13.21 -9.99 15.64
C TRP A 276 12.53 -9.62 16.95
N TYR A 277 11.76 -10.51 17.59
CA TYR A 277 11.17 -10.24 18.90
C TYR A 277 12.24 -9.93 19.95
N GLU A 278 13.35 -10.66 19.93
CA GLU A 278 14.46 -10.39 20.85
C GLU A 278 15.07 -9.00 20.60
N SER A 279 15.20 -8.59 19.32
CA SER A 279 15.70 -7.26 18.98
C SER A 279 14.79 -6.11 19.41
N LEU A 280 13.50 -6.38 19.62
CA LEU A 280 12.54 -5.38 20.12
C LEU A 280 12.65 -5.18 21.64
N ARG A 281 13.21 -6.15 22.38
CA ARG A 281 13.36 -6.05 23.81
C ARG A 281 14.43 -5.04 24.18
N GLY A 282 14.01 -3.99 24.88
CA GLY A 282 14.93 -2.93 25.31
C GLY A 282 15.48 -2.03 24.19
N THR A 283 14.90 -2.09 22.98
CA THR A 283 15.30 -1.20 21.88
C THR A 283 15.02 0.27 22.20
N ASP A 284 15.94 1.14 21.82
CA ASP A 284 15.74 2.60 21.82
C ASP A 284 15.03 3.12 20.56
N GLY A 285 14.72 2.23 19.60
CA GLY A 285 14.07 2.55 18.35
C GLY A 285 15.02 2.96 17.21
N THR A 286 16.32 3.06 17.46
CA THR A 286 17.29 3.53 16.45
C THR A 286 17.24 2.72 15.16
N ASP A 287 17.19 1.38 15.23
CA ASP A 287 17.15 0.53 14.05
C ASP A 287 15.81 0.61 13.32
N ILE A 288 14.72 0.79 14.04
CA ILE A 288 13.37 0.99 13.46
C ILE A 288 13.33 2.33 12.72
N ILE A 289 13.85 3.40 13.33
CA ILE A 289 13.96 4.72 12.68
C ILE A 289 14.79 4.63 11.42
N ARG A 290 15.97 3.96 11.47
CA ARG A 290 16.82 3.75 10.30
C ARG A 290 16.07 3.01 9.18
N GLY A 291 15.29 1.99 9.52
CA GLY A 291 14.44 1.26 8.56
C GLY A 291 13.39 2.15 7.90
N ILE A 292 12.72 3.02 8.68
CA ILE A 292 11.74 3.98 8.16
C ILE A 292 12.43 5.01 7.25
N VAL A 293 13.53 5.60 7.68
CA VAL A 293 14.33 6.55 6.88
C VAL A 293 14.75 5.91 5.56
N GLY A 294 15.29 4.68 5.60
CA GLY A 294 15.70 3.96 4.40
C GLY A 294 14.57 3.65 3.42
N ASN A 295 13.31 3.59 3.88
CA ASN A 295 12.16 3.47 2.98
C ASN A 295 11.80 4.80 2.29
N ILE A 296 12.18 5.93 2.87
CA ILE A 296 11.92 7.29 2.35
C ILE A 296 13.07 7.79 1.46
N GLU A 297 14.30 7.37 1.77
CA GLU A 297 15.49 7.73 0.99
C GLU A 297 15.35 7.32 -0.48
N GLY A 298 15.80 8.19 -1.39
CA GLY A 298 15.67 7.99 -2.83
C GLY A 298 14.27 8.25 -3.39
N SER A 299 13.34 8.76 -2.56
CA SER A 299 12.02 9.21 -3.06
C SER A 299 12.19 10.35 -4.07
N PRO A 300 11.55 10.28 -5.24
CA PRO A 300 11.61 11.35 -6.24
C PRO A 300 11.03 12.67 -5.73
N ILE A 301 10.11 12.61 -4.76
CA ILE A 301 9.50 13.79 -4.14
C ILE A 301 10.54 14.61 -3.36
N ASN A 302 11.54 13.95 -2.78
CA ASN A 302 12.62 14.60 -2.02
C ASN A 302 13.74 15.17 -2.90
N LEU A 303 13.88 14.69 -4.14
CA LEU A 303 14.95 15.09 -5.04
C LEU A 303 14.66 16.41 -5.76
N GLY A 304 13.41 16.88 -5.75
CA GLY A 304 12.98 18.07 -6.49
C GLY A 304 12.96 17.87 -8.02
N VAL A 305 12.43 18.87 -8.72
CA VAL A 305 12.14 18.81 -10.17
C VAL A 305 13.40 18.64 -11.06
N GLY A 306 14.58 18.96 -10.57
CA GLY A 306 15.83 18.94 -11.34
C GLY A 306 16.59 17.61 -11.34
N SER A 307 16.14 16.60 -10.61
CA SER A 307 16.91 15.37 -10.34
C SER A 307 16.31 14.10 -10.99
N LEU A 308 15.23 14.22 -11.75
CA LEU A 308 14.57 13.13 -12.49
C LEU A 308 14.95 13.07 -13.97
#